data_b458bafa3157523d95656ca7774c4631
#
_entry.id   b458bafa3157523d95656ca7774c4631
#
_cell.length_a   1.000
_cell.length_b   1.000
_cell.length_c   1.000
_cell.angle_alpha   90.00
_cell.angle_beta   90.00
_cell.angle_gamma   90.00
#
_symmetry.space_group_name_H-M   'P 1'
#
loop_
_entity.id
_entity.type
_entity.pdbx_description
1 polymer ?
#
loop_
_entity_poly.entity_id
_entity_poly.type
_entity_poly.pdbx_seq_one_letter_code
_entity_poly.pdbx_strand_id
1 'polypeptide(L)'
;MSQTRPTRAEPPETRADVGAATRADLIAAGRRLFGQRGYDGASIRAITREAGTNLGAVTYHFKSKRGLYAAVLEQGLRPIAARVDAAVRSEGTSLDRMLRVVEAYFEHFEEHPDLPHLLLQEVAAGKQPPDVVLEIIRGVKEAIAGLQVEGIADGSVRAGHPVLTALSVMSQPIYLALVAPLLRTVGPVDLAHPSMRRLALEHTLAFVRAGLTPARNEIHR
;
A
#
# COMPACT_ATOMS: atom_id res chain seq x y z
N MET A 1 -22.99 -26.16 46.45
CA MET A 1 -22.40 -24.85 46.73
C MET A 1 -21.53 -24.45 45.54
N SER A 2 -22.09 -23.65 44.63
CA SER A 2 -21.43 -23.25 43.38
C SER A 2 -20.73 -21.90 43.64
N GLN A 3 -19.41 -21.89 43.55
CA GLN A 3 -18.61 -20.65 43.71
C GLN A 3 -18.55 -19.93 42.39
N THR A 4 -19.24 -18.81 42.29
CA THR A 4 -19.17 -17.85 41.18
C THR A 4 -17.81 -17.13 41.23
N ARG A 5 -17.01 -17.34 40.21
CA ARG A 5 -15.70 -16.69 39.99
C ARG A 5 -15.94 -15.20 39.69
N PRO A 6 -15.28 -14.24 40.36
CA PRO A 6 -15.48 -12.82 40.08
C PRO A 6 -14.87 -12.50 38.67
N THR A 7 -15.67 -11.88 37.81
CA THR A 7 -15.26 -11.29 36.56
C THR A 7 -14.26 -10.17 36.84
N ARG A 8 -13.05 -10.29 36.31
CA ARG A 8 -11.99 -9.29 36.42
C ARG A 8 -12.45 -8.05 35.66
N ALA A 9 -12.73 -6.96 36.36
CA ALA A 9 -13.05 -5.67 35.76
C ALA A 9 -11.84 -5.17 34.91
N GLU A 10 -12.10 -4.78 33.68
CA GLU A 10 -11.10 -4.12 32.86
C GLU A 10 -10.64 -2.80 33.53
N PRO A 11 -9.33 -2.48 33.47
CA PRO A 11 -8.84 -1.22 34.03
C PRO A 11 -9.48 -0.03 33.31
N PRO A 12 -9.75 1.09 33.98
CA PRO A 12 -10.33 2.27 33.35
C PRO A 12 -9.42 2.82 32.23
N GLU A 13 -10.01 3.14 31.07
CA GLU A 13 -9.30 3.76 29.95
C GLU A 13 -8.57 5.04 30.40
N THR A 14 -7.30 5.13 30.05
CA THR A 14 -6.49 6.33 30.34
C THR A 14 -6.80 7.45 29.34
N ARG A 15 -6.47 8.71 29.70
CA ARG A 15 -6.54 9.84 28.73
C ARG A 15 -5.73 9.60 27.47
N ALA A 16 -4.64 8.84 27.56
CA ALA A 16 -3.82 8.45 26.42
C ALA A 16 -4.56 7.48 25.50
N ASP A 17 -5.29 6.50 26.07
CA ASP A 17 -6.07 5.51 25.32
C ASP A 17 -7.24 6.17 24.57
N VAL A 18 -7.96 7.07 25.23
CA VAL A 18 -9.03 7.88 24.61
C VAL A 18 -8.48 8.76 23.48
N GLY A 19 -7.30 9.35 23.68
CA GLY A 19 -6.63 10.15 22.65
C GLY A 19 -6.20 9.30 21.45
N ALA A 20 -5.68 8.10 21.68
CA ALA A 20 -5.29 7.16 20.63
C ALA A 20 -6.51 6.66 19.83
N ALA A 21 -7.61 6.31 20.51
CA ALA A 21 -8.87 5.92 19.87
C ALA A 21 -9.41 7.04 18.98
N THR A 22 -9.50 8.28 19.49
CA THR A 22 -9.94 9.44 18.72
C THR A 22 -9.07 9.68 17.47
N ARG A 23 -7.75 9.49 17.57
CA ARG A 23 -6.83 9.61 16.44
C ARG A 23 -7.11 8.54 15.38
N ALA A 24 -7.34 7.30 15.79
CA ALA A 24 -7.66 6.19 14.88
C ALA A 24 -9.00 6.40 14.17
N ASP A 25 -10.04 6.85 14.88
CA ASP A 25 -11.37 7.16 14.33
C ASP A 25 -11.30 8.27 13.28
N LEU A 26 -10.52 9.32 13.53
CA LEU A 26 -10.28 10.40 12.57
C LEU A 26 -9.57 9.91 11.30
N ILE A 27 -8.59 9.02 11.43
CA ILE A 27 -7.90 8.44 10.26
C ILE A 27 -8.87 7.55 9.47
N ALA A 28 -9.66 6.70 10.14
CA ALA A 28 -10.63 5.83 9.49
C ALA A 28 -11.72 6.62 8.75
N ALA A 29 -12.30 7.65 9.39
CA ALA A 29 -13.27 8.55 8.76
C ALA A 29 -12.62 9.35 7.61
N GLY A 30 -11.40 9.85 7.81
CA GLY A 30 -10.62 10.53 6.78
C GLY A 30 -10.39 9.66 5.57
N ARG A 31 -9.96 8.41 5.77
CA ARG A 31 -9.73 7.43 4.69
C ARG A 31 -10.98 7.23 3.84
N ARG A 32 -12.14 7.00 4.46
CA ARG A 32 -13.41 6.85 3.74
C ARG A 32 -13.79 8.09 2.94
N LEU A 33 -13.77 9.26 3.58
CA LEU A 33 -14.21 10.50 2.93
C LEU A 33 -13.23 11.00 1.86
N PHE A 34 -11.93 10.88 2.07
CA PHE A 34 -10.94 11.20 1.03
C PHE A 34 -11.04 10.23 -0.15
N GLY A 35 -11.25 8.93 0.09
CA GLY A 35 -11.46 7.94 -0.96
C GLY A 35 -12.70 8.23 -1.82
N GLN A 36 -13.82 8.66 -1.19
CA GLN A 36 -15.09 8.92 -1.88
C GLN A 36 -15.12 10.27 -2.60
N ARG A 37 -14.49 11.31 -2.03
CA ARG A 37 -14.69 12.71 -2.45
C ARG A 37 -13.41 13.41 -2.89
N GLY A 38 -12.30 12.71 -2.85
CA GLY A 38 -10.98 13.31 -3.03
C GLY A 38 -10.56 14.19 -1.85
N TYR A 39 -9.32 14.65 -1.91
CA TYR A 39 -8.79 15.56 -0.89
C TYR A 39 -9.62 16.84 -0.77
N ASP A 40 -9.92 17.52 -1.89
CA ASP A 40 -10.61 18.82 -1.87
C ASP A 40 -12.08 18.69 -1.43
N GLY A 41 -12.79 17.66 -1.88
CA GLY A 41 -14.22 17.44 -1.60
C GLY A 41 -14.51 16.95 -0.17
N ALA A 42 -13.55 16.40 0.55
CA ALA A 42 -13.71 15.98 1.94
C ALA A 42 -13.51 17.17 2.89
N SER A 43 -14.54 17.58 3.64
CA SER A 43 -14.40 18.65 4.64
C SER A 43 -14.04 18.11 6.03
N ILE A 44 -13.23 18.86 6.79
CA ILE A 44 -12.92 18.53 8.20
C ILE A 44 -14.19 18.35 9.04
N ARG A 45 -15.22 19.19 8.81
CA ARG A 45 -16.52 19.05 9.52
C ARG A 45 -17.20 17.71 9.23
N ALA A 46 -17.14 17.23 7.98
CA ALA A 46 -17.70 15.93 7.63
C ALA A 46 -16.91 14.78 8.30
N ILE A 47 -15.58 14.88 8.27
CA ILE A 47 -14.69 13.88 8.88
C ILE A 47 -14.90 13.80 10.39
N THR A 48 -14.91 14.92 11.11
CA THR A 48 -15.09 14.93 12.56
C THR A 48 -16.48 14.45 12.99
N ARG A 49 -17.53 14.80 12.20
CA ARG A 49 -18.87 14.26 12.44
C ARG A 49 -18.94 12.76 12.28
N GLU A 50 -18.29 12.20 11.25
CA GLU A 50 -18.24 10.76 11.00
C GLU A 50 -17.41 10.02 12.07
N ALA A 51 -16.33 10.65 12.54
CA ALA A 51 -15.50 10.13 13.63
C ALA A 51 -16.10 10.32 15.04
N GLY A 52 -17.29 10.93 15.17
CA GLY A 52 -17.91 11.19 16.47
C GLY A 52 -17.14 12.16 17.37
N THR A 53 -16.36 13.09 16.78
CA THR A 53 -15.50 14.01 17.53
C THR A 53 -15.69 15.48 17.08
N ASN A 54 -14.92 16.40 17.65
CA ASN A 54 -14.99 17.83 17.35
C ASN A 54 -13.83 18.32 16.47
N LEU A 55 -13.97 19.55 15.96
CA LEU A 55 -12.96 20.15 15.08
C LEU A 55 -11.59 20.32 15.76
N GLY A 56 -11.57 20.55 17.06
CA GLY A 56 -10.33 20.72 17.82
C GLY A 56 -9.45 19.46 17.80
N ALA A 57 -10.08 18.27 17.73
CA ALA A 57 -9.34 17.00 17.68
C ALA A 57 -8.44 16.90 16.44
N VAL A 58 -8.89 17.40 15.27
CA VAL A 58 -8.04 17.40 14.06
C VAL A 58 -6.83 18.33 14.24
N THR A 59 -7.05 19.51 14.80
CA THR A 59 -5.96 20.47 15.08
C THR A 59 -4.98 19.90 16.10
N TYR A 60 -5.49 19.22 17.14
CA TYR A 60 -4.66 18.60 18.18
C TYR A 60 -3.79 17.47 17.63
N HIS A 61 -4.40 16.50 16.90
CA HIS A 61 -3.71 15.28 16.46
C HIS A 61 -2.92 15.47 15.14
N PHE A 62 -3.39 16.31 14.23
CA PHE A 62 -2.87 16.37 12.85
C PHE A 62 -2.49 17.79 12.40
N LYS A 63 -2.76 18.84 13.18
CA LYS A 63 -2.52 20.24 12.89
C LYS A 63 -3.38 20.82 11.75
N SER A 64 -3.67 20.04 10.71
CA SER A 64 -4.42 20.49 9.53
C SER A 64 -5.10 19.33 8.81
N LYS A 65 -5.97 19.64 7.83
CA LYS A 65 -6.53 18.67 6.89
C LYS A 65 -5.44 17.92 6.14
N ARG A 66 -4.35 18.62 5.73
CA ARG A 66 -3.22 18.01 5.02
C ARG A 66 -2.45 17.05 5.95
N GLY A 67 -2.29 17.39 7.23
CA GLY A 67 -1.68 16.48 8.21
C GLY A 67 -2.52 15.21 8.44
N LEU A 68 -3.85 15.35 8.53
CA LEU A 68 -4.74 14.18 8.59
C LEU A 68 -4.64 13.32 7.31
N TYR A 69 -4.64 13.96 6.15
CA TYR A 69 -4.50 13.25 4.87
C TYR A 69 -3.14 12.53 4.77
N ALA A 70 -2.06 13.17 5.18
CA ALA A 70 -0.74 12.54 5.26
C ALA A 70 -0.75 11.30 6.16
N ALA A 71 -1.39 11.38 7.34
CA ALA A 71 -1.51 10.26 8.27
C ALA A 71 -2.36 9.11 7.69
N VAL A 72 -3.41 9.41 6.92
CA VAL A 72 -4.22 8.40 6.21
C VAL A 72 -3.38 7.65 5.17
N LEU A 73 -2.64 8.37 4.33
CA LEU A 73 -1.76 7.77 3.33
C LEU A 73 -0.61 6.98 3.97
N GLU A 74 0.02 7.55 4.99
CA GLU A 74 1.10 6.91 5.73
C GLU A 74 0.65 5.58 6.36
N GLN A 75 -0.53 5.56 6.99
CA GLN A 75 -1.10 4.34 7.58
C GLN A 75 -1.33 3.25 6.52
N GLY A 76 -1.74 3.64 5.31
CA GLY A 76 -1.92 2.69 4.20
C GLY A 76 -0.60 2.21 3.59
N LEU A 77 0.41 3.08 3.50
CA LEU A 77 1.67 2.79 2.80
C LEU A 77 2.72 2.09 3.65
N ARG A 78 2.76 2.34 4.96
CA ARG A 78 3.77 1.69 5.83
C ARG A 78 3.72 0.16 5.80
N PRO A 79 2.54 -0.49 5.83
CA PRO A 79 2.49 -1.95 5.75
C PRO A 79 3.06 -2.50 4.44
N ILE A 80 2.79 -1.88 3.29
CA ILE A 80 3.38 -2.36 2.02
C ILE A 80 4.88 -2.14 2.00
N ALA A 81 5.39 -1.01 2.53
CA ALA A 81 6.83 -0.79 2.64
C ALA A 81 7.51 -1.87 3.50
N ALA A 82 6.90 -2.26 4.62
CA ALA A 82 7.40 -3.34 5.47
C ALA A 82 7.38 -4.70 4.78
N ARG A 83 6.32 -5.02 4.00
CA ARG A 83 6.23 -6.25 3.21
C ARG A 83 7.28 -6.29 2.10
N VAL A 84 7.50 -5.18 1.40
CA VAL A 84 8.55 -5.06 0.37
C VAL A 84 9.93 -5.27 1.00
N ASP A 85 10.19 -4.64 2.13
CA ASP A 85 11.44 -4.79 2.85
C ASP A 85 11.68 -6.26 3.31
N ALA A 86 10.64 -6.95 3.78
CA ALA A 86 10.72 -8.38 4.10
C ALA A 86 10.99 -9.23 2.85
N ALA A 87 10.34 -8.94 1.72
CA ALA A 87 10.56 -9.64 0.46
C ALA A 87 11.99 -9.44 -0.06
N VAL A 88 12.51 -8.21 0.00
CA VAL A 88 13.88 -7.86 -0.41
C VAL A 88 14.94 -8.57 0.43
N ARG A 89 14.67 -8.79 1.73
CA ARG A 89 15.60 -9.50 2.65
C ARG A 89 15.39 -11.02 2.69
N SER A 90 14.41 -11.56 1.98
CA SER A 90 14.13 -13.00 1.98
C SER A 90 15.21 -13.80 1.23
N GLU A 91 15.24 -15.11 1.44
CA GLU A 91 16.17 -16.02 0.77
C GLU A 91 15.82 -16.19 -0.72
N GLY A 92 16.77 -16.66 -1.51
CA GLY A 92 16.64 -16.93 -2.94
C GLY A 92 17.37 -15.90 -3.81
N THR A 93 17.28 -16.08 -5.13
CA THR A 93 17.87 -15.17 -6.11
C THR A 93 17.21 -13.79 -6.06
N SER A 94 17.86 -12.77 -6.63
CA SER A 94 17.26 -11.44 -6.73
C SER A 94 15.96 -11.45 -7.53
N LEU A 95 15.85 -12.33 -8.54
CA LEU A 95 14.59 -12.52 -9.27
C LEU A 95 13.48 -13.09 -8.38
N ASP A 96 13.76 -14.09 -7.55
CA ASP A 96 12.75 -14.67 -6.65
C ASP A 96 12.28 -13.63 -5.63
N ARG A 97 13.19 -12.80 -5.10
CA ARG A 97 12.86 -11.69 -4.19
C ARG A 97 12.00 -10.62 -4.87
N MET A 98 12.27 -10.29 -6.16
CA MET A 98 11.41 -9.37 -6.93
C MET A 98 10.00 -9.92 -7.14
N LEU A 99 9.86 -11.22 -7.39
CA LEU A 99 8.54 -11.85 -7.52
C LEU A 99 7.76 -11.80 -6.21
N ARG A 100 8.41 -12.00 -5.05
CA ARG A 100 7.77 -11.82 -3.74
C ARG A 100 7.35 -10.37 -3.49
N VAL A 101 8.05 -9.40 -4.04
CA VAL A 101 7.58 -8.00 -4.00
C VAL A 101 6.26 -7.85 -4.74
N VAL A 102 6.11 -8.47 -5.91
CA VAL A 102 4.83 -8.48 -6.65
C VAL A 102 3.72 -9.13 -5.82
N GLU A 103 3.98 -10.29 -5.20
CA GLU A 103 3.04 -10.98 -4.31
C GLU A 103 2.61 -10.07 -3.14
N ALA A 104 3.57 -9.40 -2.49
CA ALA A 104 3.31 -8.47 -1.40
C ALA A 104 2.39 -7.30 -1.80
N TYR A 105 2.50 -6.80 -3.03
CA TYR A 105 1.59 -5.78 -3.56
C TYR A 105 0.18 -6.32 -3.78
N PHE A 106 0.03 -7.52 -4.33
CA PHE A 106 -1.29 -8.15 -4.52
C PHE A 106 -2.00 -8.38 -3.18
N GLU A 107 -1.31 -8.96 -2.20
CA GLU A 107 -1.85 -9.16 -0.85
C GLU A 107 -2.27 -7.83 -0.20
N HIS A 108 -1.41 -6.81 -0.32
CA HIS A 108 -1.69 -5.51 0.27
C HIS A 108 -2.91 -4.82 -0.34
N PHE A 109 -3.08 -4.88 -1.66
CA PHE A 109 -4.23 -4.27 -2.32
C PHE A 109 -5.51 -5.09 -2.20
N GLU A 110 -5.42 -6.38 -1.85
CA GLU A 110 -6.58 -7.15 -1.40
C GLU A 110 -7.13 -6.60 -0.08
N GLU A 111 -6.25 -6.30 0.86
CA GLU A 111 -6.62 -5.73 2.16
C GLU A 111 -7.00 -4.23 2.07
N HIS A 112 -6.41 -3.52 1.11
CA HIS A 112 -6.50 -2.07 0.96
C HIS A 112 -6.80 -1.61 -0.48
N PRO A 113 -7.96 -1.98 -1.06
CA PRO A 113 -8.27 -1.74 -2.47
C PRO A 113 -8.45 -0.26 -2.83
N ASP A 114 -8.68 0.62 -1.87
CA ASP A 114 -8.84 2.06 -2.02
C ASP A 114 -7.51 2.83 -2.11
N LEU A 115 -6.41 2.24 -1.66
CA LEU A 115 -5.12 2.93 -1.52
C LEU A 115 -4.53 3.41 -2.87
N PRO A 116 -4.55 2.64 -3.97
CA PRO A 116 -4.07 3.14 -5.26
C PRO A 116 -4.81 4.38 -5.73
N HIS A 117 -6.12 4.44 -5.51
CA HIS A 117 -6.95 5.60 -5.86
C HIS A 117 -6.57 6.83 -5.02
N LEU A 118 -6.44 6.66 -3.70
CA LEU A 118 -6.04 7.74 -2.80
C LEU A 118 -4.70 8.36 -3.20
N LEU A 119 -3.72 7.53 -3.57
CA LEU A 119 -2.39 7.98 -4.00
C LEU A 119 -2.44 8.74 -5.34
N LEU A 120 -3.17 8.20 -6.32
CA LEU A 120 -3.15 8.73 -7.67
C LEU A 120 -4.04 9.97 -7.84
N GLN A 121 -5.01 10.21 -6.96
CA GLN A 121 -5.83 11.43 -6.98
C GLN A 121 -4.98 12.71 -6.84
N GLU A 122 -3.99 12.72 -5.95
CA GLU A 122 -3.08 13.88 -5.78
C GLU A 122 -2.18 14.06 -7.01
N VAL A 123 -1.62 12.97 -7.51
CA VAL A 123 -0.76 12.99 -8.71
C VAL A 123 -1.55 13.45 -9.93
N ALA A 124 -2.77 12.93 -10.14
CA ALA A 124 -3.65 13.32 -11.23
C ALA A 124 -4.10 14.79 -11.15
N ALA A 125 -4.23 15.33 -9.93
CA ALA A 125 -4.52 16.74 -9.70
C ALA A 125 -3.29 17.66 -9.85
N GLY A 126 -2.12 17.13 -10.22
CA GLY A 126 -0.87 17.88 -10.32
C GLY A 126 -0.32 18.35 -8.97
N LYS A 127 -0.79 17.76 -7.87
CA LYS A 127 -0.35 18.10 -6.51
C LYS A 127 0.78 17.20 -6.06
N GLN A 128 1.68 17.76 -5.29
CA GLN A 128 2.75 16.98 -4.67
C GLN A 128 2.21 16.22 -3.46
N PRO A 129 2.40 14.87 -3.38
CA PRO A 129 2.08 14.10 -2.19
C PRO A 129 2.80 14.65 -0.94
N PRO A 130 2.29 14.37 0.28
CA PRO A 130 2.98 14.71 1.53
C PRO A 130 4.40 14.11 1.58
N ASP A 131 5.35 14.81 2.22
CA ASP A 131 6.75 14.40 2.27
C ASP A 131 6.97 12.98 2.82
N VAL A 132 6.25 12.61 3.88
CA VAL A 132 6.29 11.24 4.44
C VAL A 132 5.90 10.17 3.40
N VAL A 133 4.96 10.48 2.51
CA VAL A 133 4.54 9.59 1.43
C VAL A 133 5.65 9.46 0.39
N LEU A 134 6.27 10.58 0.02
CA LEU A 134 7.40 10.59 -0.92
C LEU A 134 8.60 9.81 -0.38
N GLU A 135 8.90 9.93 0.91
CA GLU A 135 9.96 9.16 1.57
C GLU A 135 9.69 7.65 1.51
N ILE A 136 8.46 7.22 1.82
CA ILE A 136 8.07 5.81 1.75
C ILE A 136 8.19 5.27 0.32
N ILE A 137 7.66 5.99 -0.67
CA ILE A 137 7.73 5.59 -2.09
C ILE A 137 9.17 5.52 -2.57
N ARG A 138 10.00 6.49 -2.17
CA ARG A 138 11.42 6.51 -2.51
C ARG A 138 12.14 5.28 -1.95
N GLY A 139 11.95 4.98 -0.66
CA GLY A 139 12.56 3.81 -0.01
C GLY A 139 12.18 2.49 -0.69
N VAL A 140 10.90 2.29 -1.00
CA VAL A 140 10.41 1.11 -1.73
C VAL A 140 11.05 1.02 -3.12
N LYS A 141 11.07 2.12 -3.87
CA LYS A 141 11.70 2.17 -5.21
C LYS A 141 13.18 1.82 -5.14
N GLU A 142 13.90 2.37 -4.17
CA GLU A 142 15.34 2.13 -4.00
C GLU A 142 15.63 0.67 -3.60
N ALA A 143 14.82 0.08 -2.74
CA ALA A 143 14.94 -1.32 -2.35
C ALA A 143 14.79 -2.26 -3.57
N ILE A 144 13.78 -2.04 -4.42
CA ILE A 144 13.56 -2.83 -5.64
C ILE A 144 14.68 -2.58 -6.67
N ALA A 145 15.12 -1.32 -6.83
CA ALA A 145 16.23 -0.99 -7.72
C ALA A 145 17.55 -1.65 -7.27
N GLY A 146 17.75 -1.80 -5.96
CA GLY A 146 18.88 -2.57 -5.40
C GLY A 146 18.85 -4.03 -5.84
N LEU A 147 17.69 -4.68 -5.82
CA LEU A 147 17.53 -6.04 -6.33
C LEU A 147 17.90 -6.19 -7.81
N GLN A 148 17.67 -5.16 -8.64
CA GLN A 148 18.12 -5.17 -10.03
C GLN A 148 19.65 -5.23 -10.11
N VAL A 149 20.33 -4.42 -9.32
CA VAL A 149 21.80 -4.38 -9.29
C VAL A 149 22.38 -5.72 -8.80
N GLU A 150 21.85 -6.24 -7.69
CA GLU A 150 22.24 -7.54 -7.15
C GLU A 150 21.95 -8.68 -8.15
N GLY A 151 20.79 -8.64 -8.83
CA GLY A 151 20.36 -9.67 -9.77
C GLY A 151 21.17 -9.72 -11.05
N ILE A 152 21.72 -8.59 -11.49
CA ILE A 152 22.70 -8.57 -12.59
C ILE A 152 23.98 -9.25 -12.12
N ALA A 153 24.43 -9.01 -10.90
CA ALA A 153 25.65 -9.58 -10.35
C ALA A 153 25.52 -11.10 -10.03
N ASP A 154 24.35 -11.56 -9.58
CA ASP A 154 24.08 -12.98 -9.31
C ASP A 154 23.62 -13.75 -10.58
N GLY A 155 23.45 -13.06 -11.71
CA GLY A 155 23.02 -13.63 -12.98
C GLY A 155 21.55 -14.01 -13.07
N SER A 156 20.72 -13.68 -12.08
CA SER A 156 19.30 -14.01 -12.06
C SER A 156 18.43 -13.00 -12.80
N VAL A 157 18.92 -11.76 -12.97
CA VAL A 157 18.18 -10.68 -13.61
C VAL A 157 18.99 -10.12 -14.80
N ARG A 158 18.34 -9.91 -15.94
CA ARG A 158 18.97 -9.31 -17.12
C ARG A 158 19.40 -7.86 -16.85
N ALA A 159 20.37 -7.40 -17.62
CA ALA A 159 20.80 -6.01 -17.60
C ALA A 159 19.64 -5.05 -17.93
N GLY A 160 19.58 -3.93 -17.22
CA GLY A 160 18.53 -2.94 -17.37
C GLY A 160 18.75 -1.73 -16.48
N HIS A 161 17.93 -0.69 -16.65
CA HIS A 161 17.99 0.51 -15.80
C HIS A 161 17.27 0.26 -14.47
N PRO A 162 17.95 0.32 -13.29
CA PRO A 162 17.38 -0.12 -12.02
C PRO A 162 16.05 0.57 -11.67
N VAL A 163 15.95 1.89 -11.87
CA VAL A 163 14.73 2.66 -11.56
C VAL A 163 13.58 2.27 -12.51
N LEU A 164 13.85 2.08 -13.81
CA LEU A 164 12.81 1.68 -14.77
C LEU A 164 12.34 0.25 -14.50
N THR A 165 13.24 -0.66 -14.14
CA THR A 165 12.87 -2.01 -13.70
C THR A 165 11.98 -1.96 -12.45
N ALA A 166 12.35 -1.18 -11.44
CA ALA A 166 11.52 -1.02 -10.24
C ALA A 166 10.12 -0.50 -10.58
N LEU A 167 10.03 0.53 -11.43
CA LEU A 167 8.74 1.06 -11.89
C LEU A 167 7.92 0.01 -12.66
N SER A 168 8.56 -0.79 -13.53
CA SER A 168 7.89 -1.84 -14.31
C SER A 168 7.34 -2.96 -13.40
N VAL A 169 8.10 -3.37 -12.38
CA VAL A 169 7.67 -4.38 -11.38
C VAL A 169 6.47 -3.88 -10.57
N MET A 170 6.52 -2.62 -10.13
CA MET A 170 5.47 -2.02 -9.29
C MET A 170 4.20 -1.66 -10.08
N SER A 171 4.34 -1.31 -11.36
CA SER A 171 3.23 -0.76 -12.15
C SER A 171 2.08 -1.73 -12.35
N GLN A 172 2.34 -3.01 -12.55
CA GLN A 172 1.30 -3.99 -12.85
C GLN A 172 0.32 -4.21 -11.68
N PRO A 173 0.77 -4.56 -10.46
CA PRO A 173 -0.16 -4.72 -9.34
C PRO A 173 -0.88 -3.42 -9.00
N ILE A 174 -0.22 -2.26 -9.08
CA ILE A 174 -0.84 -0.96 -8.84
C ILE A 174 -1.91 -0.66 -9.90
N TYR A 175 -1.60 -0.88 -11.19
CA TYR A 175 -2.55 -0.65 -12.28
C TYR A 175 -3.77 -1.56 -12.19
N LEU A 176 -3.57 -2.86 -11.95
CA LEU A 176 -4.67 -3.81 -11.80
C LEU A 176 -5.59 -3.44 -10.63
N ALA A 177 -5.03 -3.05 -9.48
CA ALA A 177 -5.82 -2.59 -8.34
C ALA A 177 -6.58 -1.29 -8.66
N LEU A 178 -5.97 -0.36 -9.40
CA LEU A 178 -6.58 0.89 -9.82
C LEU A 178 -7.75 0.69 -10.77
N VAL A 179 -7.60 -0.20 -11.76
CA VAL A 179 -8.61 -0.42 -12.79
C VAL A 179 -9.64 -1.50 -12.42
N ALA A 180 -9.50 -2.18 -11.29
CA ALA A 180 -10.38 -3.26 -10.86
C ALA A 180 -11.88 -2.89 -10.92
N PRO A 181 -12.34 -1.70 -10.47
CA PRO A 181 -13.74 -1.31 -10.59
C PRO A 181 -14.21 -1.19 -12.04
N LEU A 182 -13.34 -0.69 -12.95
CA LEU A 182 -13.62 -0.56 -14.37
C LEU A 182 -13.70 -1.93 -15.05
N LEU A 183 -12.74 -2.81 -14.78
CA LEU A 183 -12.69 -4.16 -15.35
C LEU A 183 -13.96 -4.96 -15.05
N ARG A 184 -14.49 -4.84 -13.85
CA ARG A 184 -15.76 -5.46 -13.45
C ARG A 184 -16.95 -4.95 -14.27
N THR A 185 -16.89 -3.70 -14.78
CA THR A 185 -17.97 -3.09 -15.55
C THR A 185 -17.90 -3.44 -17.03
N VAL A 186 -16.69 -3.53 -17.58
CA VAL A 186 -16.48 -3.64 -19.05
C VAL A 186 -16.12 -5.03 -19.56
N GLY A 187 -15.87 -6.01 -18.66
CA GLY A 187 -15.45 -7.34 -19.10
C GLY A 187 -15.64 -8.45 -18.06
N PRO A 188 -15.22 -9.68 -18.40
CA PRO A 188 -15.35 -10.83 -17.51
C PRO A 188 -14.29 -10.87 -16.38
N VAL A 189 -13.55 -9.78 -16.16
CA VAL A 189 -12.44 -9.73 -15.20
C VAL A 189 -12.92 -9.08 -13.91
N ASP A 190 -13.28 -9.89 -12.93
CA ASP A 190 -13.62 -9.41 -11.58
C ASP A 190 -12.52 -9.79 -10.57
N LEU A 191 -11.63 -8.84 -10.29
CA LEU A 191 -10.52 -9.02 -9.33
C LEU A 191 -11.00 -9.11 -7.87
N ALA A 192 -12.29 -8.86 -7.57
CA ALA A 192 -12.85 -9.16 -6.26
C ALA A 192 -13.08 -10.67 -6.06
N HIS A 193 -13.21 -11.43 -7.16
CA HIS A 193 -13.36 -12.88 -7.08
C HIS A 193 -12.02 -13.58 -6.83
N PRO A 194 -11.88 -14.45 -5.81
CA PRO A 194 -10.59 -15.05 -5.43
C PRO A 194 -9.86 -15.80 -6.56
N SER A 195 -10.60 -16.53 -7.41
CA SER A 195 -9.99 -17.26 -8.53
C SER A 195 -9.43 -16.33 -9.61
N MET A 196 -10.13 -15.23 -9.93
CA MET A 196 -9.65 -14.24 -10.90
C MET A 196 -8.43 -13.49 -10.37
N ARG A 197 -8.43 -13.15 -9.09
CA ARG A 197 -7.28 -12.52 -8.43
C ARG A 197 -6.04 -13.41 -8.45
N ARG A 198 -6.22 -14.71 -8.15
CA ARG A 198 -5.14 -15.71 -8.26
C ARG A 198 -4.58 -15.78 -9.68
N LEU A 199 -5.46 -15.86 -10.68
CA LEU A 199 -5.07 -15.88 -12.09
C LEU A 199 -4.31 -14.61 -12.47
N ALA A 200 -4.74 -13.43 -12.02
CA ALA A 200 -4.06 -12.16 -12.26
C ALA A 200 -2.68 -12.13 -11.63
N LEU A 201 -2.54 -12.64 -10.40
CA LEU A 201 -1.23 -12.78 -9.74
C LEU A 201 -0.31 -13.72 -10.53
N GLU A 202 -0.77 -14.94 -10.85
CA GLU A 202 0.02 -15.93 -11.59
C GLU A 202 0.47 -15.38 -12.96
N HIS A 203 -0.45 -14.71 -13.67
CA HIS A 203 -0.11 -14.04 -14.94
C HIS A 203 0.94 -12.94 -14.76
N THR A 204 0.78 -12.10 -13.73
CA THR A 204 1.74 -11.01 -13.46
C THR A 204 3.12 -11.55 -13.08
N LEU A 205 3.17 -12.59 -12.24
CA LEU A 205 4.43 -13.24 -11.87
C LEU A 205 5.14 -13.86 -13.10
N ALA A 206 4.39 -14.54 -13.97
CA ALA A 206 4.93 -15.11 -15.20
C ALA A 206 5.47 -14.03 -16.14
N PHE A 207 4.73 -12.93 -16.31
CA PHE A 207 5.13 -11.79 -17.15
C PHE A 207 6.39 -11.10 -16.59
N VAL A 208 6.45 -10.81 -15.30
CA VAL A 208 7.61 -10.19 -14.66
C VAL A 208 8.82 -11.12 -14.74
N ARG A 209 8.65 -12.40 -14.46
CA ARG A 209 9.72 -13.42 -14.59
C ARG A 209 10.27 -13.44 -16.02
N ALA A 210 9.41 -13.57 -17.02
CA ALA A 210 9.84 -13.58 -18.43
C ALA A 210 10.55 -12.28 -18.85
N GLY A 211 10.07 -11.13 -18.36
CA GLY A 211 10.65 -9.83 -18.64
C GLY A 211 12.01 -9.58 -17.99
N LEU A 212 12.30 -10.25 -16.87
CA LEU A 212 13.53 -10.02 -16.08
C LEU A 212 14.58 -11.12 -16.24
N THR A 213 14.19 -12.32 -16.69
CA THR A 213 15.15 -13.43 -16.90
C THR A 213 16.13 -13.06 -18.03
N PRO A 214 17.46 -13.29 -17.84
CA PRO A 214 18.43 -13.08 -18.90
C PRO A 214 18.12 -13.94 -20.13
N ALA A 215 18.38 -13.40 -21.33
CA ALA A 215 18.33 -14.19 -22.54
C ALA A 215 19.42 -15.26 -22.52
N ARG A 216 19.13 -16.47 -23.02
CA ARG A 216 20.10 -17.60 -23.02
C ARG A 216 21.48 -17.25 -23.62
N ASN A 217 21.57 -16.23 -24.44
CA ASN A 217 22.84 -15.79 -25.08
C ASN A 217 23.63 -14.76 -24.25
N GLU A 218 23.10 -14.24 -23.14
CA GLU A 218 23.79 -13.24 -22.30
C GLU A 218 24.64 -13.88 -21.18
N ILE A 219 24.46 -15.19 -20.92
CA ILE A 219 25.13 -15.91 -19.82
C ILE A 219 26.60 -16.25 -20.12
N HIS A 220 27.09 -16.02 -21.34
CA HIS A 220 28.44 -16.38 -21.78
C HIS A 220 29.31 -15.19 -22.21
N ARG A 221 29.00 -13.99 -21.80
CA ARG A 221 29.85 -12.81 -21.99
C ARG A 221 30.24 -12.22 -20.64
#